data_258149104360a91d05c839d6a64430ee
#
_entry.id   258149104360a91d05c839d6a64430ee
#
_cell.length_a   1.000
_cell.length_b   1.000
_cell.length_c   1.000
_cell.angle_alpha   90.00
_cell.angle_beta   90.00
_cell.angle_gamma   90.00
#
_symmetry.space_group_name_H-M   'P 1'
#
loop_
_entity.id
_entity.type
_entity.pdbx_description
1 polymer ?
#
loop_
_entity_poly.entity_id
_entity_poly.type
_entity_poly.pdbx_seq_one_letter_code
_entity_poly.pdbx_strand_id
1 'polypeptide(L)'
;MDTTLRDGEQTSGVSFAAHEKLSIAQALLDLGVNRLEIASARVSDGEFEAVKRVASWAERTGNIQKLEVLGFVDGDVSLNWIEAAGCRVVNLLCKGSYKHVTEQLRKTPEQHFADIRSVINQAIERGIAVNIYLEDWSNGIKNSPEYVFQAVDSLRDLPIRRFMLPDTLGILNPGNTYEYCKEMVTRYPDLKFDFHAHNDYDLAVANVYSAVRAGIKGLHTTLNGLGERAGNAPLSSVLAVLKDQLGVDTTLREERINYASRLVETFSGVHIPPNKPIIGEHVFTQCAGVHADGDSKNNLYCNDLLPERFGRVREYALGKTSGKANIRKNLEALGIDIDENSMRKVTERIIELGDKKEMVTTEDLPYIISDVLHHDTMADQRIRILNYSLSLAQGLKPVAALKIEINGEAYQESASGDGQYDAFVRALRKIYTDLGRPFPMLTNYSVSIPPGGRTDAFVQTIISWNYAGVDFKTRGLDADQTEAAIKATLKMLNKIEQ
;
A
#
# COMPACT_ATOMS: atom_id res chain seq x y z
N MET A 1 8.74 -8.83 -12.02
CA MET A 1 7.35 -8.68 -12.54
C MET A 1 6.46 -8.29 -11.38
N ASP A 2 5.53 -7.39 -11.59
CA ASP A 2 4.47 -7.12 -10.63
C ASP A 2 3.16 -7.76 -11.11
N THR A 3 2.41 -8.40 -10.23
CA THR A 3 1.15 -9.10 -10.51
C THR A 3 -0.02 -8.55 -9.67
N THR A 4 0.07 -7.29 -9.20
CA THR A 4 -1.01 -6.63 -8.44
C THR A 4 -2.34 -6.65 -9.20
N LEU A 5 -2.28 -6.41 -10.52
CA LEU A 5 -3.47 -6.31 -11.37
C LEU A 5 -4.09 -7.67 -11.77
N ARG A 6 -3.42 -8.79 -11.47
CA ARG A 6 -3.95 -10.13 -11.68
C ARG A 6 -4.09 -10.87 -10.36
N ASP A 7 -3.00 -11.27 -9.71
CA ASP A 7 -3.01 -12.03 -8.46
C ASP A 7 -3.44 -11.14 -7.27
N GLY A 8 -2.99 -9.89 -7.26
CA GLY A 8 -3.43 -8.92 -6.25
C GLY A 8 -4.94 -8.70 -6.26
N GLU A 9 -5.58 -8.75 -7.42
CA GLU A 9 -7.04 -8.64 -7.56
C GLU A 9 -7.77 -9.91 -7.07
N GLN A 10 -7.08 -11.02 -6.86
CA GLN A 10 -7.64 -12.23 -6.23
C GLN A 10 -7.76 -12.10 -4.71
N THR A 11 -7.34 -10.99 -4.12
CA THR A 11 -7.63 -10.68 -2.71
C THR A 11 -9.15 -10.57 -2.52
N SER A 12 -9.68 -11.23 -1.50
CA SER A 12 -11.11 -11.22 -1.23
C SER A 12 -11.65 -9.78 -1.08
N GLY A 13 -12.66 -9.45 -1.87
CA GLY A 13 -13.30 -8.13 -1.87
C GLY A 13 -12.60 -7.05 -2.70
N VAL A 14 -11.49 -7.38 -3.38
CA VAL A 14 -10.78 -6.44 -4.28
C VAL A 14 -11.26 -6.65 -5.72
N SER A 15 -11.54 -5.54 -6.39
CA SER A 15 -11.81 -5.47 -7.82
C SER A 15 -11.45 -4.08 -8.33
N PHE A 16 -10.68 -3.99 -9.40
CA PHE A 16 -10.25 -2.71 -9.96
C PHE A 16 -11.05 -2.33 -11.20
N ALA A 17 -11.58 -1.12 -11.21
CA ALA A 17 -12.19 -0.55 -12.41
C ALA A 17 -11.15 -0.31 -13.52
N ALA A 18 -11.59 -0.22 -14.77
CA ALA A 18 -10.69 -0.07 -15.93
C ALA A 18 -9.75 1.15 -15.84
N HIS A 19 -10.20 2.27 -15.26
CA HIS A 19 -9.37 3.45 -15.07
C HIS A 19 -8.36 3.27 -13.92
N GLU A 20 -8.73 2.50 -12.89
CA GLU A 20 -7.85 2.17 -11.76
C GLU A 20 -6.73 1.24 -12.20
N LYS A 21 -7.05 0.17 -12.98
CA LYS A 21 -6.01 -0.69 -13.58
C LYS A 21 -5.01 0.10 -14.41
N LEU A 22 -5.49 1.05 -15.23
CA LEU A 22 -4.60 1.91 -16.00
C LEU A 22 -3.71 2.78 -15.08
N SER A 23 -4.29 3.38 -14.05
CA SER A 23 -3.53 4.23 -13.11
C SER A 23 -2.48 3.44 -12.34
N ILE A 24 -2.81 2.22 -11.89
CA ILE A 24 -1.87 1.32 -11.20
C ILE A 24 -0.75 0.88 -12.17
N ALA A 25 -1.09 0.49 -13.41
CA ALA A 25 -0.09 0.12 -14.41
C ALA A 25 0.88 1.27 -14.71
N GLN A 26 0.38 2.50 -14.80
CA GLN A 26 1.19 3.71 -14.96
C GLN A 26 2.13 3.92 -13.77
N ALA A 27 1.61 3.84 -12.54
CA ALA A 27 2.40 3.99 -11.32
C ALA A 27 3.50 2.93 -11.20
N LEU A 28 3.21 1.66 -11.54
CA LEU A 28 4.18 0.57 -11.53
C LEU A 28 5.29 0.75 -12.57
N LEU A 29 4.96 1.17 -13.79
CA LEU A 29 5.98 1.46 -14.81
C LEU A 29 6.77 2.73 -14.48
N ASP A 30 6.13 3.74 -13.87
CA ASP A 30 6.84 4.92 -13.33
C ASP A 30 7.77 4.54 -12.18
N LEU A 31 7.39 3.61 -11.32
CA LEU A 31 8.26 3.03 -10.29
C LEU A 31 9.49 2.32 -10.89
N GLY A 32 9.43 1.89 -12.15
CA GLY A 32 10.51 1.19 -12.84
C GLY A 32 10.37 -0.33 -12.89
N VAL A 33 9.17 -0.87 -12.64
CA VAL A 33 8.91 -2.31 -12.74
C VAL A 33 9.10 -2.77 -14.20
N ASN A 34 9.79 -3.88 -14.38
CA ASN A 34 10.19 -4.36 -15.70
C ASN A 34 9.03 -4.99 -16.50
N ARG A 35 8.09 -5.65 -15.82
CA ARG A 35 6.99 -6.40 -16.43
C ARG A 35 5.76 -6.36 -15.52
N LEU A 36 4.57 -6.32 -16.11
CA LEU A 36 3.29 -6.30 -15.42
C LEU A 36 2.41 -7.45 -15.90
N GLU A 37 1.95 -8.28 -15.00
CA GLU A 37 0.87 -9.22 -15.26
C GLU A 37 -0.45 -8.52 -14.93
N ILE A 38 -1.24 -8.20 -15.96
CA ILE A 38 -2.34 -7.24 -15.84
C ILE A 38 -3.72 -7.87 -15.71
N ALA A 39 -3.86 -9.15 -16.04
CA ALA A 39 -5.13 -9.86 -15.96
C ALA A 39 -4.95 -11.37 -16.18
N SER A 40 -6.02 -12.12 -15.88
CA SER A 40 -6.25 -13.46 -16.45
C SER A 40 -7.17 -13.34 -17.68
N ALA A 41 -6.88 -14.11 -18.73
CA ALA A 41 -7.73 -14.17 -19.90
C ALA A 41 -9.13 -14.75 -19.55
N ARG A 42 -10.18 -14.27 -20.25
CA ARG A 42 -11.52 -14.84 -20.20
C ARG A 42 -12.28 -14.68 -18.88
N VAL A 43 -11.93 -13.71 -18.06
CA VAL A 43 -12.62 -13.49 -16.77
C VAL A 43 -14.00 -12.83 -16.99
N SER A 44 -14.04 -11.69 -17.68
CA SER A 44 -15.29 -10.97 -17.96
C SER A 44 -15.10 -9.96 -19.11
N ASP A 45 -16.22 -9.43 -19.62
CA ASP A 45 -16.19 -8.35 -20.62
C ASP A 45 -15.58 -7.07 -20.04
N GLY A 46 -15.85 -6.76 -18.77
CA GLY A 46 -15.27 -5.61 -18.07
C GLY A 46 -13.76 -5.71 -17.96
N GLU A 47 -13.24 -6.91 -17.68
CA GLU A 47 -11.79 -7.20 -17.65
C GLU A 47 -11.17 -7.06 -19.03
N PHE A 48 -11.86 -7.53 -20.07
CA PHE A 48 -11.40 -7.37 -21.45
C PHE A 48 -11.23 -5.91 -21.84
N GLU A 49 -12.23 -5.06 -21.56
CA GLU A 49 -12.16 -3.62 -21.84
C GLU A 49 -11.08 -2.91 -21.00
N ALA A 50 -10.89 -3.33 -19.76
CA ALA A 50 -9.81 -2.82 -18.91
C ALA A 50 -8.44 -3.13 -19.50
N VAL A 51 -8.18 -4.38 -19.87
CA VAL A 51 -6.93 -4.81 -20.50
C VAL A 51 -6.69 -4.10 -21.82
N LYS A 52 -7.71 -3.99 -22.68
CA LYS A 52 -7.61 -3.28 -23.95
C LYS A 52 -7.24 -1.80 -23.77
N ARG A 53 -7.78 -1.16 -22.73
CA ARG A 53 -7.43 0.22 -22.38
C ARG A 53 -5.97 0.35 -21.94
N VAL A 54 -5.48 -0.56 -21.09
CA VAL A 54 -4.08 -0.59 -20.63
C VAL A 54 -3.15 -0.90 -21.81
N ALA A 55 -3.48 -1.89 -22.66
CA ALA A 55 -2.70 -2.27 -23.82
C ALA A 55 -2.59 -1.11 -24.84
N SER A 56 -3.71 -0.43 -25.13
CA SER A 56 -3.71 0.74 -26.03
C SER A 56 -2.84 1.89 -25.51
N TRP A 57 -2.82 2.12 -24.21
CA TRP A 57 -1.91 3.09 -23.61
C TRP A 57 -0.44 2.62 -23.72
N ALA A 58 -0.17 1.37 -23.37
CA ALA A 58 1.18 0.81 -23.42
C ALA A 58 1.77 0.78 -24.82
N GLU A 59 0.96 0.54 -25.86
CA GLU A 59 1.38 0.61 -27.26
C GLU A 59 1.83 2.04 -27.62
N ARG A 60 1.01 3.06 -27.27
CA ARG A 60 1.36 4.48 -27.51
C ARG A 60 2.62 4.94 -26.80
N THR A 61 2.95 4.32 -25.68
CA THR A 61 4.13 4.68 -24.85
C THR A 61 5.32 3.74 -25.03
N GLY A 62 5.25 2.79 -25.97
CA GLY A 62 6.32 1.83 -26.25
C GLY A 62 6.52 0.77 -25.17
N ASN A 63 5.52 0.53 -24.30
CA ASN A 63 5.60 -0.40 -23.18
C ASN A 63 4.84 -1.72 -23.37
N ILE A 64 4.24 -1.96 -24.54
CA ILE A 64 3.38 -3.12 -24.78
C ILE A 64 4.07 -4.47 -24.48
N GLN A 65 5.36 -4.58 -24.73
CA GLN A 65 6.14 -5.80 -24.47
C GLN A 65 6.38 -6.08 -22.99
N LYS A 66 6.05 -5.12 -22.12
CA LYS A 66 6.13 -5.27 -20.66
C LYS A 66 4.82 -5.81 -20.06
N LEU A 67 3.73 -5.80 -20.83
CA LEU A 67 2.43 -6.30 -20.39
C LEU A 67 2.31 -7.78 -20.67
N GLU A 68 1.93 -8.54 -19.65
CA GLU A 68 1.74 -9.98 -19.69
C GLU A 68 0.31 -10.31 -19.24
N VAL A 69 -0.29 -11.36 -19.80
CA VAL A 69 -1.63 -11.83 -19.45
C VAL A 69 -1.56 -13.31 -19.15
N LEU A 70 -2.16 -13.72 -18.02
CA LEU A 70 -2.30 -15.14 -17.68
C LEU A 70 -3.29 -15.79 -18.65
N GLY A 71 -2.85 -16.82 -19.35
CA GLY A 71 -3.66 -17.63 -20.27
C GLY A 71 -3.67 -19.09 -19.86
N PHE A 72 -4.57 -19.85 -20.47
CA PHE A 72 -4.79 -21.26 -20.13
C PHE A 72 -4.44 -22.18 -21.29
N VAL A 73 -4.20 -23.47 -20.99
CA VAL A 73 -4.03 -24.52 -21.99
C VAL A 73 -5.42 -24.97 -22.46
N ASP A 74 -6.06 -24.12 -23.29
CA ASP A 74 -7.45 -24.24 -23.75
C ASP A 74 -7.62 -24.14 -25.27
N GLY A 75 -6.59 -24.60 -25.98
CA GLY A 75 -6.50 -24.48 -27.43
C GLY A 75 -6.13 -23.04 -27.82
N ASP A 76 -6.99 -22.37 -28.52
CA ASP A 76 -6.76 -21.00 -29.02
C ASP A 76 -7.60 -19.94 -28.28
N VAL A 77 -8.44 -20.33 -27.34
CA VAL A 77 -9.44 -19.44 -26.75
C VAL A 77 -8.78 -18.30 -25.93
N SER A 78 -7.82 -18.62 -25.07
CA SER A 78 -7.05 -17.60 -24.33
C SER A 78 -6.21 -16.75 -25.29
N LEU A 79 -5.61 -17.35 -26.33
CA LEU A 79 -4.79 -16.62 -27.32
C LEU A 79 -5.64 -15.63 -28.11
N ASN A 80 -6.85 -16.04 -28.57
CA ASN A 80 -7.81 -15.16 -29.26
C ASN A 80 -8.17 -13.94 -28.39
N TRP A 81 -8.42 -14.18 -27.10
CA TRP A 81 -8.75 -13.12 -26.15
C TRP A 81 -7.57 -12.15 -25.96
N ILE A 82 -6.36 -12.65 -25.77
CA ILE A 82 -5.13 -11.87 -25.56
C ILE A 82 -4.82 -11.01 -26.79
N GLU A 83 -4.90 -11.58 -27.98
CA GLU A 83 -4.67 -10.90 -29.26
C GLU A 83 -5.71 -9.80 -29.47
N ALA A 84 -6.99 -10.10 -29.27
CA ALA A 84 -8.11 -9.14 -29.40
C ALA A 84 -8.00 -7.98 -28.40
N ALA A 85 -7.46 -8.23 -27.19
CA ALA A 85 -7.17 -7.20 -26.21
C ALA A 85 -5.93 -6.35 -26.55
N GLY A 86 -5.16 -6.71 -27.58
CA GLY A 86 -3.97 -6.00 -28.03
C GLY A 86 -2.69 -6.37 -27.28
N CYS A 87 -2.69 -7.42 -26.47
CA CYS A 87 -1.51 -7.91 -25.75
C CYS A 87 -0.67 -8.87 -26.61
N ARG A 88 0.62 -9.00 -26.27
CA ARG A 88 1.60 -9.73 -27.05
C ARG A 88 2.43 -10.73 -26.25
N VAL A 89 2.09 -10.95 -24.98
CA VAL A 89 2.81 -11.89 -24.10
C VAL A 89 1.79 -12.64 -23.27
N VAL A 90 1.88 -13.97 -23.31
CA VAL A 90 1.08 -14.88 -22.49
C VAL A 90 1.93 -15.53 -21.40
N ASN A 91 1.44 -15.52 -20.17
CA ASN A 91 1.89 -16.38 -19.10
C ASN A 91 0.99 -17.62 -19.13
N LEU A 92 1.43 -18.69 -19.76
CA LEU A 92 0.63 -19.89 -19.97
C LEU A 92 0.61 -20.72 -18.68
N LEU A 93 -0.55 -20.85 -18.07
CA LEU A 93 -0.75 -21.61 -16.84
C LEU A 93 -0.76 -23.12 -17.14
N CYS A 94 0.30 -23.79 -16.74
CA CYS A 94 0.50 -25.22 -16.86
C CYS A 94 0.58 -25.86 -15.47
N LYS A 95 0.31 -27.16 -15.36
CA LYS A 95 0.44 -27.84 -14.07
C LYS A 95 1.88 -28.22 -13.77
N GLY A 96 2.38 -27.78 -12.62
CA GLY A 96 3.74 -28.01 -12.13
C GLY A 96 3.88 -29.21 -11.21
N SER A 97 2.78 -29.92 -10.88
CA SER A 97 2.80 -31.16 -10.07
C SER A 97 2.09 -32.31 -10.75
N TYR A 98 2.60 -33.53 -10.57
CA TYR A 98 1.99 -34.76 -11.08
C TYR A 98 0.54 -34.92 -10.60
N LYS A 99 0.32 -34.58 -9.32
CA LYS A 99 -1.01 -34.69 -8.70
C LYS A 99 -2.04 -33.79 -9.42
N HIS A 100 -1.71 -32.56 -9.75
CA HIS A 100 -2.63 -31.66 -10.46
C HIS A 100 -2.95 -32.15 -11.88
N VAL A 101 -1.99 -32.77 -12.58
CA VAL A 101 -2.23 -33.32 -13.91
C VAL A 101 -3.18 -34.53 -13.84
N THR A 102 -2.91 -35.44 -12.94
CA THR A 102 -3.65 -36.69 -12.88
C THR A 102 -5.01 -36.56 -12.20
N GLU A 103 -5.11 -35.80 -11.12
CA GLU A 103 -6.34 -35.67 -10.33
C GLU A 103 -7.26 -34.55 -10.81
N GLN A 104 -6.68 -33.37 -11.14
CA GLN A 104 -7.45 -32.19 -11.56
C GLN A 104 -7.74 -32.22 -13.07
N LEU A 105 -6.71 -32.39 -13.92
CA LEU A 105 -6.90 -32.45 -15.37
C LEU A 105 -7.35 -33.82 -15.86
N ARG A 106 -7.10 -34.87 -15.10
CA ARG A 106 -7.36 -36.28 -15.47
C ARG A 106 -6.67 -36.65 -16.78
N LYS A 107 -5.43 -36.21 -16.94
CA LYS A 107 -4.57 -36.44 -18.12
C LYS A 107 -3.31 -37.22 -17.72
N THR A 108 -2.65 -37.84 -18.71
CA THR A 108 -1.25 -38.23 -18.50
C THR A 108 -0.31 -37.04 -18.70
N PRO A 109 0.91 -37.12 -18.18
CA PRO A 109 1.93 -36.09 -18.44
C PRO A 109 2.13 -35.82 -19.92
N GLU A 110 2.23 -36.87 -20.74
CA GLU A 110 2.45 -36.79 -22.18
C GLU A 110 1.32 -36.03 -22.90
N GLN A 111 0.06 -36.34 -22.53
CA GLN A 111 -1.10 -35.60 -23.04
C GLN A 111 -1.04 -34.13 -22.68
N HIS A 112 -0.72 -33.82 -21.44
CA HIS A 112 -0.62 -32.43 -20.98
C HIS A 112 0.50 -31.67 -21.69
N PHE A 113 1.68 -32.28 -21.86
CA PHE A 113 2.80 -31.67 -22.57
C PHE A 113 2.49 -31.45 -24.06
N ALA A 114 1.78 -32.38 -24.68
CA ALA A 114 1.32 -32.23 -26.07
C ALA A 114 0.36 -31.06 -26.23
N ASP A 115 -0.60 -30.91 -25.31
CA ASP A 115 -1.53 -29.77 -25.31
C ASP A 115 -0.77 -28.43 -25.13
N ILE A 116 0.18 -28.37 -24.20
CA ILE A 116 1.00 -27.18 -23.97
C ILE A 116 1.77 -26.82 -25.23
N ARG A 117 2.46 -27.79 -25.85
CA ARG A 117 3.21 -27.57 -27.12
C ARG A 117 2.30 -27.04 -28.23
N SER A 118 1.08 -27.57 -28.34
CA SER A 118 0.10 -27.12 -29.33
C SER A 118 -0.24 -25.64 -29.13
N VAL A 119 -0.52 -25.22 -27.89
CA VAL A 119 -0.84 -23.81 -27.58
C VAL A 119 0.37 -22.90 -27.81
N ILE A 120 1.58 -23.35 -27.44
CA ILE A 120 2.81 -22.56 -27.69
C ILE A 120 3.03 -22.36 -29.18
N ASN A 121 2.89 -23.38 -30.02
CA ASN A 121 3.06 -23.26 -31.48
C ASN A 121 2.05 -22.26 -32.04
N GLN A 122 0.79 -22.34 -31.66
CA GLN A 122 -0.22 -21.35 -32.06
C GLN A 122 0.11 -19.92 -31.61
N ALA A 123 0.64 -19.75 -30.39
CA ALA A 123 1.07 -18.44 -29.91
C ALA A 123 2.20 -17.86 -30.75
N ILE A 124 3.20 -18.70 -31.11
CA ILE A 124 4.34 -18.31 -31.96
C ILE A 124 3.87 -17.88 -33.37
N GLU A 125 2.95 -18.64 -33.98
CA GLU A 125 2.39 -18.31 -35.30
C GLU A 125 1.67 -16.93 -35.28
N ARG A 126 1.12 -16.52 -34.15
CA ARG A 126 0.47 -15.22 -33.94
C ARG A 126 1.42 -14.11 -33.49
N GLY A 127 2.70 -14.40 -33.29
CA GLY A 127 3.68 -13.44 -32.76
C GLY A 127 3.48 -13.11 -31.29
N ILE A 128 2.78 -13.97 -30.55
CA ILE A 128 2.61 -13.87 -29.09
C ILE A 128 3.77 -14.59 -28.41
N ALA A 129 4.50 -13.87 -27.57
CA ALA A 129 5.58 -14.45 -26.80
C ALA A 129 5.03 -15.23 -25.59
N VAL A 130 5.72 -16.31 -25.21
CA VAL A 130 5.24 -17.26 -24.21
C VAL A 130 6.18 -17.33 -23.02
N ASN A 131 5.62 -17.23 -21.81
CA ASN A 131 6.19 -17.68 -20.56
C ASN A 131 5.40 -18.89 -20.07
N ILE A 132 6.03 -19.80 -19.34
CA ILE A 132 5.37 -20.97 -18.75
C ILE A 132 5.25 -20.77 -17.24
N TYR A 133 4.02 -20.87 -16.73
CA TYR A 133 3.72 -20.85 -15.30
C TYR A 133 3.48 -22.32 -14.84
N LEU A 134 4.37 -22.84 -14.00
CA LEU A 134 4.26 -24.20 -13.46
C LEU A 134 3.45 -24.21 -12.16
N GLU A 135 2.13 -24.03 -12.26
CA GLU A 135 1.23 -24.00 -11.08
C GLU A 135 1.46 -25.20 -10.15
N ASP A 136 1.54 -24.94 -8.85
CA ASP A 136 1.85 -25.94 -7.81
C ASP A 136 3.28 -26.53 -7.91
N TRP A 137 4.22 -25.78 -8.50
CA TRP A 137 5.61 -26.22 -8.65
C TRP A 137 6.26 -26.62 -7.32
N SER A 138 5.99 -25.92 -6.23
CA SER A 138 6.57 -26.23 -4.90
C SER A 138 6.19 -27.61 -4.41
N ASN A 139 4.94 -28.03 -4.59
CA ASN A 139 4.53 -29.42 -4.33
C ASN A 139 5.09 -30.39 -5.37
N GLY A 140 5.15 -29.97 -6.63
CA GLY A 140 5.73 -30.77 -7.71
C GLY A 140 7.16 -31.16 -7.44
N ILE A 141 8.03 -30.19 -7.22
CA ILE A 141 9.47 -30.44 -6.97
C ILE A 141 9.73 -31.23 -5.68
N LYS A 142 8.88 -31.04 -4.67
CA LYS A 142 8.98 -31.75 -3.39
C LYS A 142 8.53 -33.20 -3.48
N ASN A 143 7.43 -33.49 -4.20
CA ASN A 143 6.75 -34.78 -4.15
C ASN A 143 6.82 -35.58 -5.46
N SER A 144 7.14 -34.94 -6.58
CA SER A 144 7.22 -35.52 -7.92
C SER A 144 8.26 -34.80 -8.79
N PRO A 145 9.53 -34.70 -8.34
CA PRO A 145 10.56 -33.95 -9.06
C PRO A 145 10.78 -34.45 -10.49
N GLU A 146 10.65 -35.75 -10.75
CA GLU A 146 10.76 -36.34 -12.07
C GLU A 146 9.75 -35.75 -13.05
N TYR A 147 8.51 -35.50 -12.58
CA TYR A 147 7.49 -34.85 -13.39
C TYR A 147 7.89 -33.40 -13.73
N VAL A 148 8.40 -32.64 -12.75
CA VAL A 148 8.85 -31.25 -12.98
C VAL A 148 9.96 -31.20 -14.03
N PHE A 149 10.94 -32.07 -13.92
CA PHE A 149 12.03 -32.17 -14.88
C PHE A 149 11.53 -32.62 -16.25
N GLN A 150 10.67 -33.62 -16.32
CA GLN A 150 10.05 -34.07 -17.58
C GLN A 150 9.26 -32.96 -18.26
N ALA A 151 8.53 -32.12 -17.48
CA ALA A 151 7.81 -30.96 -18.02
C ALA A 151 8.75 -29.96 -18.68
N VAL A 152 9.85 -29.60 -17.99
CA VAL A 152 10.84 -28.67 -18.56
C VAL A 152 11.55 -29.29 -19.76
N ASP A 153 12.02 -30.53 -19.65
CA ASP A 153 12.71 -31.24 -20.75
C ASP A 153 11.82 -31.37 -22.00
N SER A 154 10.51 -31.57 -21.83
CA SER A 154 9.55 -31.68 -22.91
C SER A 154 9.26 -30.34 -23.62
N LEU A 155 9.61 -29.20 -23.03
CA LEU A 155 9.23 -27.88 -23.54
C LEU A 155 10.43 -26.97 -23.85
N ARG A 156 11.64 -27.29 -23.37
CA ARG A 156 12.82 -26.42 -23.46
C ARG A 156 13.34 -26.15 -24.88
N ASP A 157 12.93 -26.95 -25.84
CA ASP A 157 13.25 -26.78 -27.26
C ASP A 157 12.40 -25.67 -27.95
N LEU A 158 11.33 -25.25 -27.30
CA LEU A 158 10.44 -24.19 -27.78
C LEU A 158 10.95 -22.80 -27.38
N PRO A 159 10.61 -21.72 -28.10
CA PRO A 159 11.06 -20.37 -27.82
C PRO A 159 10.34 -19.75 -26.62
N ILE A 160 10.41 -20.41 -25.48
CA ILE A 160 9.86 -19.96 -24.20
C ILE A 160 10.82 -18.92 -23.62
N ARG A 161 10.29 -17.76 -23.23
CA ARG A 161 11.11 -16.69 -22.65
C ARG A 161 11.59 -17.02 -21.24
N ARG A 162 10.74 -17.68 -20.42
CA ARG A 162 11.05 -18.09 -19.04
C ARG A 162 10.09 -19.14 -18.51
N PHE A 163 10.53 -19.84 -17.49
CA PHE A 163 9.72 -20.72 -16.66
C PHE A 163 9.50 -20.06 -15.32
N MET A 164 8.26 -19.98 -14.86
CA MET A 164 7.86 -19.41 -13.59
C MET A 164 7.61 -20.52 -12.57
N LEU A 165 8.25 -20.41 -11.42
CA LEU A 165 8.28 -21.41 -10.35
C LEU A 165 7.44 -20.89 -9.16
N PRO A 166 6.12 -21.14 -9.12
CA PRO A 166 5.28 -20.63 -8.04
C PRO A 166 5.29 -21.56 -6.83
N ASP A 167 5.49 -20.96 -5.68
CA ASP A 167 5.08 -21.50 -4.39
C ASP A 167 3.60 -21.15 -4.17
N THR A 168 2.74 -21.85 -4.90
CA THR A 168 1.30 -21.56 -5.03
C THR A 168 0.56 -21.57 -3.69
N LEU A 169 0.98 -22.41 -2.76
CA LEU A 169 0.37 -22.55 -1.44
C LEU A 169 1.24 -21.98 -0.30
N GLY A 170 2.32 -21.29 -0.65
CA GLY A 170 3.23 -20.68 0.31
C GLY A 170 3.88 -21.67 1.28
N ILE A 171 4.14 -22.91 0.83
CA ILE A 171 4.60 -24.02 1.70
C ILE A 171 6.11 -24.09 1.90
N LEU A 172 6.87 -23.32 1.14
CA LEU A 172 8.33 -23.37 1.20
C LEU A 172 8.86 -22.55 2.39
N ASN A 173 10.00 -23.01 2.89
CA ASN A 173 10.85 -22.25 3.78
C ASN A 173 12.14 -21.80 3.04
N PRO A 174 12.94 -20.89 3.60
CA PRO A 174 14.13 -20.38 2.92
C PRO A 174 15.14 -21.46 2.51
N GLY A 175 15.30 -22.52 3.31
CA GLY A 175 16.20 -23.66 3.01
C GLY A 175 15.72 -24.42 1.77
N ASN A 176 14.46 -24.89 1.79
CA ASN A 176 13.88 -25.61 0.65
C ASN A 176 13.83 -24.75 -0.61
N THR A 177 13.51 -23.46 -0.47
CA THR A 177 13.51 -22.53 -1.61
C THR A 177 14.88 -22.45 -2.26
N TYR A 178 15.95 -22.30 -1.45
CA TYR A 178 17.30 -22.30 -1.97
C TYR A 178 17.64 -23.60 -2.70
N GLU A 179 17.40 -24.74 -2.08
CA GLU A 179 17.72 -26.07 -2.62
C GLU A 179 17.00 -26.32 -3.96
N TYR A 180 15.68 -26.16 -3.99
CA TYR A 180 14.88 -26.45 -5.18
C TYR A 180 15.14 -25.47 -6.32
N CYS A 181 15.26 -24.19 -6.03
CA CYS A 181 15.64 -23.19 -7.04
C CYS A 181 17.05 -23.44 -7.56
N LYS A 182 17.99 -23.80 -6.70
CA LYS A 182 19.37 -24.12 -7.08
C LYS A 182 19.44 -25.33 -7.97
N GLU A 183 18.64 -26.35 -7.69
CA GLU A 183 18.53 -27.55 -8.53
C GLU A 183 18.05 -27.20 -9.94
N MET A 184 16.97 -26.39 -10.07
CA MET A 184 16.44 -25.94 -11.36
C MET A 184 17.49 -25.15 -12.15
N VAL A 185 18.13 -24.16 -11.54
CA VAL A 185 19.13 -23.31 -12.20
C VAL A 185 20.37 -24.11 -12.60
N THR A 186 20.78 -25.07 -11.77
CA THR A 186 21.97 -25.90 -12.07
C THR A 186 21.69 -26.91 -13.19
N ARG A 187 20.52 -27.49 -13.17
CA ARG A 187 20.10 -28.49 -14.21
C ARG A 187 19.85 -27.84 -15.57
N TYR A 188 19.38 -26.59 -15.57
CA TYR A 188 18.99 -25.86 -16.79
C TYR A 188 19.65 -24.48 -16.86
N PRO A 189 20.98 -24.42 -17.03
CA PRO A 189 21.73 -23.15 -16.95
C PRO A 189 21.38 -22.16 -18.07
N ASP A 190 20.86 -22.65 -19.19
CA ASP A 190 20.49 -21.84 -20.35
C ASP A 190 19.06 -21.26 -20.24
N LEU A 191 18.26 -21.73 -19.29
CA LEU A 191 16.89 -21.28 -19.12
C LEU A 191 16.80 -20.14 -18.09
N LYS A 192 15.78 -19.31 -18.25
CA LYS A 192 15.45 -18.24 -17.32
C LYS A 192 14.32 -18.68 -16.43
N PHE A 193 14.54 -18.60 -15.11
CA PHE A 193 13.55 -18.91 -14.11
C PHE A 193 13.13 -17.66 -13.35
N ASP A 194 11.82 -17.55 -13.11
CA ASP A 194 11.23 -16.58 -12.19
C ASP A 194 10.67 -17.31 -10.96
N PHE A 195 10.72 -16.68 -9.81
CA PHE A 195 10.13 -17.20 -8.59
C PHE A 195 8.94 -16.36 -8.16
N HIS A 196 7.85 -17.03 -7.80
CA HIS A 196 6.61 -16.42 -7.31
C HIS A 196 6.26 -17.03 -5.94
N ALA A 197 6.15 -16.19 -4.91
CA ALA A 197 5.95 -16.65 -3.53
C ALA A 197 4.65 -16.11 -2.93
N HIS A 198 3.73 -17.02 -2.56
CA HIS A 198 2.66 -16.71 -1.63
C HIS A 198 3.17 -16.62 -0.18
N ASN A 199 2.42 -15.95 0.69
CA ASN A 199 2.88 -15.52 2.01
C ASN A 199 2.19 -16.24 3.18
N ASP A 200 1.68 -17.46 2.97
CA ASP A 200 0.85 -18.16 3.93
C ASP A 200 1.52 -18.42 5.29
N TYR A 201 2.84 -18.60 5.33
CA TYR A 201 3.64 -18.70 6.56
C TYR A 201 4.42 -17.43 6.90
N ASP A 202 4.10 -16.29 6.26
CA ASP A 202 4.84 -15.03 6.39
C ASP A 202 6.33 -15.13 6.01
N LEU A 203 6.67 -16.04 5.10
CA LEU A 203 8.04 -16.32 4.64
C LEU A 203 8.32 -15.87 3.21
N ALA A 204 7.37 -15.25 2.52
CA ALA A 204 7.51 -14.93 1.10
C ALA A 204 8.76 -14.10 0.78
N VAL A 205 9.07 -13.06 1.57
CA VAL A 205 10.26 -12.22 1.36
C VAL A 205 11.55 -12.99 1.64
N ALA A 206 11.59 -13.83 2.67
CA ALA A 206 12.73 -14.68 2.98
C ALA A 206 12.96 -15.76 1.90
N ASN A 207 11.87 -16.28 1.33
CA ASN A 207 11.94 -17.22 0.21
C ASN A 207 12.45 -16.52 -1.06
N VAL A 208 12.01 -15.30 -1.35
CA VAL A 208 12.55 -14.48 -2.46
C VAL A 208 14.05 -14.24 -2.29
N TYR A 209 14.51 -13.88 -1.08
CA TYR A 209 15.94 -13.76 -0.77
C TYR A 209 16.70 -15.05 -1.11
N SER A 210 16.18 -16.20 -0.70
CA SER A 210 16.81 -17.51 -0.93
C SER A 210 16.80 -17.90 -2.41
N ALA A 211 15.72 -17.61 -3.14
CA ALA A 211 15.62 -17.86 -4.58
C ALA A 211 16.66 -17.06 -5.37
N VAL A 212 16.86 -15.78 -5.05
CA VAL A 212 17.90 -14.96 -5.69
C VAL A 212 19.30 -15.51 -5.41
N ARG A 213 19.57 -15.90 -4.18
CA ARG A 213 20.86 -16.55 -3.83
C ARG A 213 21.08 -17.87 -4.56
N ALA A 214 20.02 -18.59 -4.88
CA ALA A 214 20.08 -19.81 -5.67
C ALA A 214 20.36 -19.54 -7.16
N GLY A 215 20.21 -18.29 -7.64
CA GLY A 215 20.49 -17.90 -9.01
C GLY A 215 19.25 -17.55 -9.86
N ILE A 216 18.08 -17.48 -9.24
CA ILE A 216 16.86 -16.99 -9.89
C ILE A 216 17.05 -15.53 -10.36
N LYS A 217 16.58 -15.22 -11.57
CA LYS A 217 16.78 -13.90 -12.20
C LYS A 217 15.51 -13.07 -12.28
N GLY A 218 14.34 -13.68 -12.13
CA GLY A 218 13.06 -12.98 -12.15
C GLY A 218 12.29 -13.22 -10.86
N LEU A 219 11.58 -12.20 -10.41
CA LEU A 219 10.78 -12.25 -9.19
C LEU A 219 9.39 -11.71 -9.46
N HIS A 220 8.39 -12.31 -8.82
CA HIS A 220 7.03 -11.83 -8.83
C HIS A 220 6.68 -11.20 -7.48
N THR A 221 6.04 -10.04 -7.54
CA THR A 221 5.65 -9.26 -6.36
C THR A 221 4.28 -8.65 -6.57
N THR A 222 3.66 -8.17 -5.49
CA THR A 222 2.48 -7.31 -5.56
C THR A 222 2.69 -6.07 -4.71
N LEU A 223 2.07 -4.95 -5.10
CA LEU A 223 1.96 -3.79 -4.23
C LEU A 223 1.20 -4.19 -2.96
N ASN A 224 1.67 -3.72 -1.82
CA ASN A 224 1.13 -3.97 -0.48
C ASN A 224 1.10 -5.46 -0.05
N GLY A 225 1.55 -6.37 -0.91
CA GLY A 225 1.49 -7.81 -0.67
C GLY A 225 0.10 -8.40 -0.94
N LEU A 226 -0.73 -7.76 -1.78
CA LEU A 226 -2.04 -8.27 -2.16
C LEU A 226 -1.94 -9.65 -2.85
N GLY A 227 -3.01 -10.44 -2.77
CA GLY A 227 -3.14 -11.75 -3.37
C GLY A 227 -4.07 -12.67 -2.59
N GLU A 228 -4.32 -13.86 -3.10
CA GLU A 228 -5.15 -14.85 -2.41
C GLU A 228 -4.63 -15.14 -0.99
N ARG A 229 -5.55 -15.45 -0.09
CA ARG A 229 -5.29 -15.89 1.30
C ARG A 229 -4.45 -14.87 2.08
N ALA A 230 -3.16 -15.16 2.33
CA ALA A 230 -2.23 -14.25 3.03
C ALA A 230 -1.44 -13.32 2.08
N GLY A 231 -1.75 -13.36 0.78
CA GLY A 231 -1.14 -12.53 -0.24
C GLY A 231 0.19 -13.05 -0.78
N ASN A 232 0.94 -12.15 -1.40
CA ASN A 232 2.20 -12.39 -2.10
C ASN A 232 3.38 -11.67 -1.45
N ALA A 233 4.58 -11.92 -1.95
CA ALA A 233 5.77 -11.15 -1.60
C ALA A 233 5.56 -9.65 -1.91
N PRO A 234 5.58 -8.75 -0.90
CA PRO A 234 5.32 -7.33 -1.13
C PRO A 234 6.51 -6.65 -1.82
N LEU A 235 6.20 -5.91 -2.90
CA LEU A 235 7.21 -5.20 -3.69
C LEU A 235 8.10 -4.29 -2.82
N SER A 236 7.52 -3.58 -1.86
CA SER A 236 8.25 -2.68 -0.95
C SER A 236 9.36 -3.39 -0.18
N SER A 237 9.07 -4.55 0.41
CA SER A 237 10.08 -5.31 1.16
C SER A 237 11.10 -5.98 0.23
N VAL A 238 10.65 -6.50 -0.91
CA VAL A 238 11.53 -7.17 -1.88
C VAL A 238 12.55 -6.19 -2.45
N LEU A 239 12.16 -4.96 -2.85
CA LEU A 239 13.09 -3.98 -3.39
C LEU A 239 14.21 -3.62 -2.40
N ALA A 240 13.88 -3.45 -1.12
CA ALA A 240 14.88 -3.15 -0.09
C ALA A 240 15.81 -4.34 0.17
N VAL A 241 15.26 -5.56 0.26
CA VAL A 241 16.07 -6.78 0.45
C VAL A 241 17.03 -7.01 -0.73
N LEU A 242 16.59 -6.78 -1.95
CA LEU A 242 17.45 -6.91 -3.13
C LEU A 242 18.66 -5.97 -3.04
N LYS A 243 18.43 -4.71 -2.68
CA LYS A 243 19.51 -3.71 -2.60
C LYS A 243 20.37 -3.90 -1.36
N ASP A 244 19.76 -3.90 -0.19
CA ASP A 244 20.49 -3.79 1.09
C ASP A 244 21.11 -5.12 1.55
N GLN A 245 20.45 -6.25 1.24
CA GLN A 245 20.89 -7.57 1.71
C GLN A 245 21.59 -8.41 0.64
N LEU A 246 21.32 -8.13 -0.64
CA LEU A 246 21.84 -8.91 -1.75
C LEU A 246 22.76 -8.10 -2.68
N GLY A 247 22.84 -6.78 -2.51
CA GLY A 247 23.65 -5.90 -3.35
C GLY A 247 23.22 -5.91 -4.82
N VAL A 248 21.94 -6.16 -5.09
CA VAL A 248 21.39 -6.20 -6.45
C VAL A 248 20.89 -4.81 -6.83
N ASP A 249 21.55 -4.20 -7.80
CA ASP A 249 21.06 -2.97 -8.40
C ASP A 249 19.80 -3.22 -9.22
N THR A 250 18.79 -2.42 -8.98
CA THR A 250 17.51 -2.47 -9.69
C THR A 250 17.23 -1.16 -10.40
N THR A 251 16.32 -1.19 -11.38
CA THR A 251 15.81 0.01 -12.05
C THR A 251 14.68 0.69 -11.27
N LEU A 252 14.37 0.19 -10.07
CA LEU A 252 13.24 0.66 -9.27
C LEU A 252 13.57 2.01 -8.60
N ARG A 253 12.66 2.95 -8.74
CA ARG A 253 12.70 4.26 -8.08
C ARG A 253 12.06 4.17 -6.71
N GLU A 254 12.88 3.94 -5.68
CA GLU A 254 12.42 3.67 -4.30
C GLU A 254 11.50 4.79 -3.76
N GLU A 255 11.73 6.04 -4.16
CA GLU A 255 10.92 7.19 -3.76
C GLU A 255 9.48 7.17 -4.28
N ARG A 256 9.18 6.33 -5.29
CA ARG A 256 7.83 6.17 -5.85
C ARG A 256 7.00 5.11 -5.16
N ILE A 257 7.60 4.27 -4.32
CA ILE A 257 6.90 3.11 -3.74
C ILE A 257 5.71 3.51 -2.85
N ASN A 258 5.86 4.57 -2.05
CA ASN A 258 4.78 5.05 -1.19
C ASN A 258 3.59 5.57 -1.99
N TYR A 259 3.83 6.31 -3.07
CA TYR A 259 2.76 6.76 -3.96
C TYR A 259 1.99 5.58 -4.58
N ALA A 260 2.70 4.61 -5.17
CA ALA A 260 2.07 3.44 -5.77
C ALA A 260 1.30 2.60 -4.73
N SER A 261 1.86 2.44 -3.53
CA SER A 261 1.22 1.71 -2.42
C SER A 261 -0.06 2.39 -1.93
N ARG A 262 -0.06 3.73 -1.77
CA ARG A 262 -1.26 4.48 -1.38
C ARG A 262 -2.34 4.48 -2.46
N LEU A 263 -1.95 4.53 -3.72
CA LEU A 263 -2.89 4.41 -4.84
C LEU A 263 -3.64 3.08 -4.79
N VAL A 264 -2.91 1.97 -4.58
CA VAL A 264 -3.51 0.63 -4.46
C VAL A 264 -4.33 0.50 -3.17
N GLU A 265 -3.89 1.06 -2.05
CA GLU A 265 -4.69 1.11 -0.81
C GLU A 265 -6.04 1.77 -1.06
N THR A 266 -6.04 2.92 -1.76
CA THR A 266 -7.25 3.68 -2.07
C THR A 266 -8.21 2.90 -2.98
N PHE A 267 -7.69 2.25 -4.03
CA PHE A 267 -8.51 1.56 -5.01
C PHE A 267 -8.98 0.17 -4.52
N SER A 268 -8.14 -0.53 -3.78
CA SER A 268 -8.50 -1.86 -3.24
C SER A 268 -9.37 -1.79 -1.98
N GLY A 269 -9.35 -0.68 -1.24
CA GLY A 269 -9.96 -0.58 0.09
C GLY A 269 -9.22 -1.38 1.17
N VAL A 270 -8.11 -2.04 0.84
CA VAL A 270 -7.31 -2.81 1.80
C VAL A 270 -6.29 -1.89 2.44
N HIS A 271 -6.48 -1.56 3.71
CA HIS A 271 -5.61 -0.65 4.45
C HIS A 271 -4.22 -1.23 4.67
N ILE A 272 -3.21 -0.40 4.49
CA ILE A 272 -1.83 -0.73 4.82
C ILE A 272 -1.65 -0.71 6.35
N PRO A 273 -1.24 -1.82 6.99
CA PRO A 273 -0.95 -1.82 8.42
C PRO A 273 0.10 -0.74 8.76
N PRO A 274 -0.09 0.04 9.84
CA PRO A 274 0.82 1.14 10.19
C PRO A 274 2.28 0.71 10.40
N ASN A 275 2.50 -0.55 10.76
CA ASN A 275 3.83 -1.16 10.95
C ASN A 275 4.32 -1.97 9.73
N LYS A 276 3.64 -1.90 8.58
CA LYS A 276 4.09 -2.60 7.38
C LYS A 276 5.44 -2.06 6.92
N PRO A 277 6.48 -2.88 6.76
CA PRO A 277 7.81 -2.41 6.39
C PRO A 277 7.79 -1.43 5.20
N ILE A 278 8.51 -0.31 5.32
CA ILE A 278 8.73 0.74 4.31
C ILE A 278 7.49 1.62 4.03
N ILE A 279 6.30 1.03 3.87
CA ILE A 279 5.10 1.73 3.41
C ILE A 279 4.10 2.04 4.54
N GLY A 280 4.25 1.41 5.70
CA GLY A 280 3.42 1.67 6.87
C GLY A 280 3.62 3.10 7.40
N GLU A 281 2.60 3.63 8.05
CA GLU A 281 2.61 5.01 8.55
C GLU A 281 3.71 5.24 9.60
N HIS A 282 3.91 4.26 10.50
CA HIS A 282 4.79 4.43 11.67
C HIS A 282 6.18 3.82 11.53
N VAL A 283 6.54 3.29 10.36
CA VAL A 283 7.82 2.55 10.20
C VAL A 283 9.07 3.44 10.29
N PHE A 284 8.92 4.75 10.12
CA PHE A 284 9.98 5.75 10.27
C PHE A 284 9.78 6.64 11.49
N THR A 285 8.92 6.23 12.43
CA THR A 285 8.62 6.98 13.65
C THR A 285 9.38 6.43 14.84
N GLN A 286 10.20 7.26 15.48
CA GLN A 286 10.92 6.94 16.71
C GLN A 286 10.05 7.29 17.92
N CYS A 287 9.83 6.31 18.81
CA CYS A 287 9.00 6.52 20.01
C CYS A 287 9.84 6.78 21.26
N ALA A 288 10.98 6.09 21.42
CA ALA A 288 11.80 6.18 22.61
C ALA A 288 12.72 7.41 22.59
N GLY A 289 12.73 8.16 23.69
CA GLY A 289 13.57 9.37 23.81
C GLY A 289 15.06 9.11 23.62
N VAL A 290 15.57 7.93 24.01
CA VAL A 290 16.96 7.53 23.80
C VAL A 290 17.29 7.36 22.31
N HIS A 291 16.35 6.92 21.51
CA HIS A 291 16.52 6.80 20.06
C HIS A 291 16.58 8.17 19.39
N ALA A 292 15.65 9.07 19.76
CA ALA A 292 15.64 10.45 19.25
C ALA A 292 16.93 11.22 19.63
N ASP A 293 17.46 11.00 20.83
CA ASP A 293 18.75 11.56 21.25
C ASP A 293 19.91 10.97 20.43
N GLY A 294 19.90 9.66 20.20
CA GLY A 294 20.92 8.99 19.39
C GLY A 294 20.93 9.39 17.93
N ASP A 295 19.76 9.70 17.36
CA ASP A 295 19.66 10.22 16.00
C ASP A 295 20.36 11.60 15.86
N SER A 296 20.30 12.46 16.89
CA SER A 296 21.06 13.72 16.92
C SER A 296 22.57 13.53 17.06
N LYS A 297 23.02 12.31 17.42
CA LYS A 297 24.41 11.93 17.66
C LYS A 297 24.95 10.97 16.58
N ASN A 298 24.94 11.38 15.32
CA ASN A 298 25.35 10.57 14.16
C ASN A 298 24.44 9.38 13.82
N ASN A 299 23.12 9.50 13.96
CA ASN A 299 22.19 8.47 13.54
C ASN A 299 22.46 7.08 14.16
N LEU A 300 22.77 7.02 15.47
CA LEU A 300 23.13 5.76 16.15
C LEU A 300 22.05 4.67 16.09
N TYR A 301 20.80 5.04 15.84
CA TYR A 301 19.66 4.12 15.75
C TYR A 301 19.07 4.04 14.33
N CYS A 302 19.90 4.30 13.30
CA CYS A 302 19.52 4.15 11.90
C CYS A 302 20.08 2.85 11.33
N ASN A 303 19.33 2.28 10.40
CA ASN A 303 19.76 1.23 9.49
C ASN A 303 19.75 1.77 8.04
N ASP A 304 20.00 0.91 7.07
CA ASP A 304 20.05 1.27 5.64
C ASP A 304 18.69 1.70 5.06
N LEU A 305 17.58 1.42 5.78
CA LEU A 305 16.24 1.86 5.40
C LEU A 305 16.00 3.32 5.82
N LEU A 306 16.74 4.24 5.19
CA LEU A 306 16.57 5.67 5.44
C LEU A 306 15.25 6.17 4.85
N PRO A 307 14.45 6.97 5.59
CA PRO A 307 13.15 7.47 5.12
C PRO A 307 13.23 8.20 3.78
N GLU A 308 14.28 8.98 3.57
CA GLU A 308 14.49 9.81 2.38
C GLU A 308 14.57 8.98 1.10
N ARG A 309 15.07 7.73 1.17
CA ARG A 309 15.10 6.80 0.04
C ARG A 309 13.71 6.53 -0.51
N PHE A 310 12.71 6.55 0.36
CA PHE A 310 11.33 6.21 0.07
C PHE A 310 10.42 7.44 -0.03
N GLY A 311 11.00 8.64 -0.15
CA GLY A 311 10.25 9.89 -0.20
C GLY A 311 9.52 10.21 1.12
N ARG A 312 10.06 9.73 2.26
CA ARG A 312 9.52 9.93 3.61
C ARG A 312 10.47 10.76 4.46
N VAL A 313 9.99 11.20 5.58
CA VAL A 313 10.80 11.87 6.62
C VAL A 313 10.75 11.07 7.91
N ARG A 314 11.76 11.25 8.76
CA ARG A 314 11.76 10.68 10.10
C ARG A 314 10.85 11.47 11.01
N GLU A 315 10.07 10.77 11.80
CA GLU A 315 9.12 11.34 12.75
C GLU A 315 9.47 10.92 14.17
N TYR A 316 9.02 11.71 15.15
CA TYR A 316 9.25 11.43 16.56
C TYR A 316 7.89 11.45 17.29
N ALA A 317 7.44 10.26 17.71
CA ALA A 317 6.17 10.12 18.39
C ALA A 317 6.18 10.81 19.77
N LEU A 318 5.02 11.32 20.13
CA LEU A 318 4.76 11.93 21.45
C LEU A 318 3.84 11.01 22.26
N GLY A 319 4.21 10.73 23.51
CA GLY A 319 3.44 9.86 24.39
C GLY A 319 4.23 9.38 25.60
N LYS A 320 3.81 8.28 26.18
CA LYS A 320 4.34 7.72 27.44
C LYS A 320 5.88 7.54 27.45
N THR A 321 6.46 7.14 26.34
CA THR A 321 7.91 6.87 26.22
C THR A 321 8.71 8.06 25.71
N SER A 322 8.07 9.21 25.53
CA SER A 322 8.73 10.42 25.03
C SER A 322 9.69 10.99 26.05
N GLY A 323 10.92 11.23 25.61
CA GLY A 323 11.87 12.05 26.36
C GLY A 323 11.94 13.47 25.82
N LYS A 324 12.72 14.34 26.49
CA LYS A 324 12.96 15.72 26.02
C LYS A 324 13.42 15.81 24.57
N ALA A 325 14.19 14.80 24.08
CA ALA A 325 14.70 14.77 22.73
C ALA A 325 13.58 14.67 21.68
N ASN A 326 12.58 13.78 21.90
CA ASN A 326 11.41 13.68 21.01
C ASN A 326 10.65 15.00 20.91
N ILE A 327 10.40 15.62 22.06
CA ILE A 327 9.64 16.87 22.14
C ILE A 327 10.42 17.98 21.45
N ARG A 328 11.73 18.10 21.71
CA ARG A 328 12.59 19.10 21.06
C ARG A 328 12.54 18.97 19.52
N LYS A 329 12.64 17.75 18.99
CA LYS A 329 12.53 17.50 17.54
C LYS A 329 11.20 17.93 16.94
N ASN A 330 10.10 17.68 17.64
CA ASN A 330 8.78 18.14 17.20
C ASN A 330 8.63 19.67 17.31
N LEU A 331 9.20 20.29 18.33
CA LEU A 331 9.19 21.75 18.50
C LEU A 331 10.05 22.44 17.44
N GLU A 332 11.23 21.88 17.13
CA GLU A 332 12.08 22.36 16.04
C GLU A 332 11.32 22.34 14.69
N ALA A 333 10.56 21.27 14.42
CA ALA A 333 9.74 21.17 13.21
C ALA A 333 8.63 22.22 13.14
N LEU A 334 8.13 22.69 14.30
CA LEU A 334 7.13 23.77 14.40
C LEU A 334 7.75 25.16 14.49
N GLY A 335 9.07 25.27 14.58
CA GLY A 335 9.75 26.55 14.81
C GLY A 335 9.50 27.15 16.19
N ILE A 336 9.17 26.31 17.19
CA ILE A 336 8.88 26.73 18.56
C ILE A 336 10.11 26.47 19.44
N ASP A 337 10.53 27.49 20.19
CA ASP A 337 11.58 27.39 21.20
C ASP A 337 11.00 27.67 22.59
N ILE A 338 11.33 26.81 23.56
CA ILE A 338 10.92 26.93 24.96
C ILE A 338 12.11 26.70 25.90
N ASP A 339 12.10 27.34 27.06
CA ASP A 339 13.12 27.17 28.08
C ASP A 339 13.09 25.76 28.72
N GLU A 340 14.16 25.36 29.40
CA GLU A 340 14.32 24.02 30.00
C GLU A 340 13.27 23.71 31.08
N ASN A 341 12.76 24.68 31.82
CA ASN A 341 11.71 24.47 32.83
C ASN A 341 10.36 24.20 32.16
N SER A 342 10.05 24.98 31.13
CA SER A 342 8.88 24.80 30.27
C SER A 342 8.93 23.43 29.58
N MET A 343 10.09 23.08 29.03
CA MET A 343 10.33 21.76 28.41
C MET A 343 10.02 20.62 29.38
N ARG A 344 10.46 20.74 30.65
CA ARG A 344 10.16 19.72 31.67
C ARG A 344 8.67 19.57 31.91
N LYS A 345 7.95 20.68 32.12
CA LYS A 345 6.50 20.67 32.36
C LYS A 345 5.71 20.09 31.18
N VAL A 346 6.06 20.47 29.95
CA VAL A 346 5.46 19.95 28.71
C VAL A 346 5.72 18.45 28.57
N THR A 347 6.96 18.01 28.90
CA THR A 347 7.31 16.58 28.89
C THR A 347 6.45 15.77 29.87
N GLU A 348 6.32 16.24 31.10
CA GLU A 348 5.50 15.63 32.15
C GLU A 348 4.03 15.51 31.68
N ARG A 349 3.48 16.56 31.08
CA ARG A 349 2.11 16.57 30.56
C ARG A 349 1.90 15.59 29.41
N ILE A 350 2.84 15.50 28.47
CA ILE A 350 2.76 14.55 27.35
C ILE A 350 2.81 13.10 27.87
N ILE A 351 3.67 12.81 28.85
CA ILE A 351 3.74 11.48 29.48
C ILE A 351 2.41 11.16 30.18
N GLU A 352 1.84 12.09 30.92
CA GLU A 352 0.53 11.93 31.58
C GLU A 352 -0.59 11.60 30.58
N LEU A 353 -0.65 12.33 29.47
CA LEU A 353 -1.59 12.06 28.38
C LEU A 353 -1.38 10.66 27.78
N GLY A 354 -0.12 10.28 27.54
CA GLY A 354 0.25 8.95 27.05
C GLY A 354 -0.10 7.82 28.04
N ASP A 355 0.02 8.04 29.36
CA ASP A 355 -0.40 7.08 30.39
C ASP A 355 -1.93 6.88 30.39
N LYS A 356 -2.69 7.91 30.05
CA LYS A 356 -4.13 7.85 29.82
C LYS A 356 -4.51 7.25 28.46
N LYS A 357 -3.54 6.73 27.70
CA LYS A 357 -3.69 6.22 26.32
C LYS A 357 -4.17 7.27 25.32
N GLU A 358 -3.99 8.55 25.64
CA GLU A 358 -4.21 9.61 24.68
C GLU A 358 -3.01 9.67 23.73
N MET A 359 -3.28 9.66 22.43
CA MET A 359 -2.23 9.87 21.43
C MET A 359 -2.01 11.38 21.26
N VAL A 360 -0.78 11.82 21.41
CA VAL A 360 -0.38 13.21 21.20
C VAL A 360 0.31 13.32 19.83
N THR A 361 -0.06 14.32 19.04
CA THR A 361 0.57 14.63 17.76
C THR A 361 1.40 15.91 17.84
N THR A 362 2.23 16.17 16.84
CA THR A 362 3.01 17.42 16.74
C THR A 362 2.10 18.64 16.75
N GLU A 363 0.93 18.55 16.10
CA GLU A 363 -0.07 19.62 16.05
C GLU A 363 -0.75 19.90 17.38
N ASP A 364 -0.69 18.98 18.34
CA ASP A 364 -1.22 19.17 19.68
C ASP A 364 -0.27 19.99 20.57
N LEU A 365 1.03 20.05 20.25
CA LEU A 365 2.05 20.69 21.08
C LEU A 365 1.77 22.17 21.40
N PRO A 366 1.40 23.05 20.46
CA PRO A 366 1.10 24.45 20.79
C PRO A 366 0.00 24.59 21.87
N TYR A 367 -1.03 23.72 21.80
CA TYR A 367 -2.12 23.73 22.78
C TYR A 367 -1.68 23.20 24.15
N ILE A 368 -0.86 22.14 24.15
CA ILE A 368 -0.30 21.58 25.39
C ILE A 368 0.63 22.59 26.07
N ILE A 369 1.48 23.28 25.29
CA ILE A 369 2.37 24.32 25.80
C ILE A 369 1.56 25.44 26.43
N SER A 370 0.52 25.89 25.73
CA SER A 370 -0.38 26.92 26.24
C SER A 370 -1.03 26.53 27.56
N ASP A 371 -1.62 25.34 27.61
CA ASP A 371 -2.30 24.81 28.80
C ASP A 371 -1.33 24.72 30.00
N VAL A 372 -0.14 24.19 29.75
CA VAL A 372 0.86 23.92 30.81
C VAL A 372 1.54 25.19 31.31
N LEU A 373 1.77 26.16 30.45
CA LEU A 373 2.50 27.38 30.81
C LEU A 373 1.58 28.53 31.21
N HIS A 374 0.24 28.31 31.21
CA HIS A 374 -0.77 29.34 31.51
C HIS A 374 -0.56 30.63 30.68
N HIS A 375 0.07 30.49 29.52
CA HIS A 375 0.06 31.55 28.52
C HIS A 375 -1.33 31.60 27.90
N ASP A 376 -1.95 32.76 27.94
CA ASP A 376 -3.26 33.02 27.34
C ASP A 376 -3.18 32.96 25.81
N THR A 377 -2.88 31.78 25.26
CA THR A 377 -2.89 31.55 23.80
C THR A 377 -4.30 31.49 23.23
N MET A 378 -5.34 31.58 24.09
CA MET A 378 -6.67 31.95 23.63
C MET A 378 -6.65 33.28 22.85
N ALA A 379 -5.65 34.16 23.09
CA ALA A 379 -5.45 35.36 22.32
C ALA A 379 -4.86 35.13 20.91
N ASP A 380 -4.15 34.02 20.68
CA ASP A 380 -3.51 33.71 19.39
C ASP A 380 -4.30 32.75 18.51
N GLN A 381 -5.41 32.20 18.99
CA GLN A 381 -6.31 31.41 18.13
C GLN A 381 -7.04 32.37 17.19
N ARG A 382 -6.68 32.32 15.90
CA ARG A 382 -7.30 33.13 14.85
C ARG A 382 -8.72 32.71 14.55
N ILE A 383 -9.06 31.42 14.83
CA ILE A 383 -10.39 30.89 14.66
C ILE A 383 -10.89 30.25 15.93
N ARG A 384 -12.08 30.67 16.38
CA ARG A 384 -12.79 30.09 17.52
C ARG A 384 -14.24 29.78 17.15
N ILE A 385 -14.72 28.61 17.54
CA ILE A 385 -16.15 28.30 17.45
C ILE A 385 -16.83 28.96 18.66
N LEU A 386 -17.66 29.94 18.40
CA LEU A 386 -18.38 30.66 19.44
C LEU A 386 -19.62 29.89 19.88
N ASN A 387 -20.34 29.29 18.93
CA ASN A 387 -21.52 28.49 19.19
C ASN A 387 -21.87 27.64 17.95
N TYR A 388 -22.51 26.50 18.14
CA TYR A 388 -23.11 25.74 17.09
C TYR A 388 -24.27 24.90 17.60
N SER A 389 -25.16 24.49 16.70
CA SER A 389 -26.20 23.52 16.95
C SER A 389 -26.26 22.53 15.79
N LEU A 390 -26.43 21.25 16.12
CA LEU A 390 -26.59 20.17 15.17
C LEU A 390 -27.93 19.50 15.42
N SER A 391 -28.77 19.41 14.41
CA SER A 391 -30.04 18.73 14.50
C SER A 391 -30.04 17.47 13.66
N LEU A 392 -30.54 16.38 14.23
CA LEU A 392 -30.78 15.12 13.55
C LEU A 392 -32.20 14.67 13.89
N ALA A 393 -33.04 14.46 12.87
CA ALA A 393 -34.38 13.94 13.04
C ALA A 393 -34.63 12.86 11.97
N GLN A 394 -35.38 11.82 12.35
CA GLN A 394 -35.71 10.74 11.44
C GLN A 394 -36.50 11.26 10.24
N GLY A 395 -36.05 10.93 9.02
CA GLY A 395 -36.69 11.32 7.77
C GLY A 395 -36.41 12.74 7.30
N LEU A 396 -35.58 13.51 8.03
CA LEU A 396 -35.14 14.85 7.63
C LEU A 396 -33.63 14.88 7.45
N LYS A 397 -33.14 15.76 6.56
CA LYS A 397 -31.70 16.01 6.45
C LYS A 397 -31.18 16.71 7.71
N PRO A 398 -30.03 16.30 8.24
CA PRO A 398 -29.37 17.01 9.33
C PRO A 398 -29.10 18.47 8.96
N VAL A 399 -29.23 19.36 9.94
CA VAL A 399 -28.94 20.80 9.78
C VAL A 399 -27.92 21.21 10.85
N ALA A 400 -26.93 21.99 10.44
CA ALA A 400 -26.00 22.68 11.33
C ALA A 400 -26.22 24.19 11.24
N ALA A 401 -26.26 24.87 12.41
CA ALA A 401 -26.11 26.31 12.52
C ALA A 401 -24.81 26.55 13.29
N LEU A 402 -23.96 27.43 12.78
CA LEU A 402 -22.60 27.66 13.27
C LEU A 402 -22.31 29.15 13.40
N LYS A 403 -21.71 29.54 14.51
CA LYS A 403 -21.14 30.86 14.73
C LYS A 403 -19.67 30.71 15.09
N ILE A 404 -18.79 31.29 14.26
CA ILE A 404 -17.33 31.27 14.44
C ILE A 404 -16.79 32.69 14.47
N GLU A 405 -15.64 32.84 15.13
CA GLU A 405 -14.83 34.05 15.07
C GLU A 405 -13.58 33.75 14.25
N ILE A 406 -13.28 34.59 13.28
CA ILE A 406 -12.08 34.53 12.44
C ILE A 406 -11.37 35.87 12.55
N ASN A 407 -10.16 35.91 13.11
CA ASN A 407 -9.36 37.11 13.30
C ASN A 407 -10.11 38.24 14.05
N GLY A 408 -10.94 37.87 15.03
CA GLY A 408 -11.72 38.81 15.84
C GLY A 408 -13.08 39.22 15.26
N GLU A 409 -13.42 38.78 14.04
CA GLU A 409 -14.72 39.04 13.42
C GLU A 409 -15.62 37.80 13.49
N ALA A 410 -16.89 37.98 13.86
CA ALA A 410 -17.85 36.90 14.01
C ALA A 410 -18.67 36.66 12.75
N TYR A 411 -18.73 35.41 12.29
CA TYR A 411 -19.50 34.95 11.15
C TYR A 411 -20.49 33.89 11.59
N GLN A 412 -21.67 33.90 10.97
CA GLN A 412 -22.72 32.93 11.28
C GLN A 412 -23.34 32.40 9.99
N GLU A 413 -23.42 31.09 9.88
CA GLU A 413 -24.06 30.39 8.75
C GLU A 413 -24.80 29.15 9.18
N SER A 414 -25.67 28.64 8.29
CA SER A 414 -26.34 27.38 8.43
C SER A 414 -26.34 26.58 7.14
N ALA A 415 -26.32 25.26 7.26
CA ALA A 415 -26.41 24.36 6.11
C ALA A 415 -27.07 23.04 6.50
N SER A 416 -27.66 22.36 5.48
CA SER A 416 -28.09 20.97 5.58
C SER A 416 -27.07 20.05 4.91
N GLY A 417 -26.92 18.84 5.44
CA GLY A 417 -25.99 17.83 4.91
C GLY A 417 -26.59 16.43 4.91
N ASP A 418 -25.81 15.46 4.44
CA ASP A 418 -26.21 14.06 4.44
C ASP A 418 -25.90 13.38 5.82
N GLY A 419 -25.12 14.04 6.68
CA GLY A 419 -24.84 13.73 8.05
C GLY A 419 -24.62 15.01 8.86
N GLN A 420 -24.60 14.93 10.21
CA GLN A 420 -24.39 16.08 11.10
C GLN A 420 -23.04 16.77 10.82
N TYR A 421 -21.97 15.99 10.66
CA TYR A 421 -20.65 16.52 10.36
C TYR A 421 -20.59 17.15 8.95
N ASP A 422 -21.23 16.55 7.95
CA ASP A 422 -21.34 17.13 6.62
C ASP A 422 -22.08 18.46 6.63
N ALA A 423 -23.20 18.55 7.37
CA ALA A 423 -23.91 19.81 7.54
C ALA A 423 -23.02 20.91 8.19
N PHE A 424 -22.23 20.55 9.21
CA PHE A 424 -21.28 21.45 9.83
C PHE A 424 -20.19 21.94 8.86
N VAL A 425 -19.57 21.03 8.12
CA VAL A 425 -18.54 21.39 7.13
C VAL A 425 -19.11 22.24 5.99
N ARG A 426 -20.35 21.98 5.55
CA ARG A 426 -21.03 22.80 4.54
C ARG A 426 -21.29 24.23 5.04
N ALA A 427 -21.67 24.39 6.32
CA ALA A 427 -21.81 25.73 6.91
C ALA A 427 -20.46 26.48 6.95
N LEU A 428 -19.38 25.81 7.35
CA LEU A 428 -18.03 26.38 7.29
C LEU A 428 -17.61 26.76 5.89
N ARG A 429 -17.85 25.90 4.90
CA ARG A 429 -17.51 26.19 3.49
C ARG A 429 -18.23 27.42 2.95
N LYS A 430 -19.47 27.68 3.36
CA LYS A 430 -20.19 28.91 2.99
C LYS A 430 -19.44 30.13 3.52
N ILE A 431 -19.08 30.14 4.83
CA ILE A 431 -18.33 31.25 5.42
C ILE A 431 -17.02 31.50 4.65
N TYR A 432 -16.27 30.41 4.33
CA TYR A 432 -15.01 30.54 3.60
C TYR A 432 -15.20 31.03 2.16
N THR A 433 -16.29 30.59 1.50
CA THR A 433 -16.65 31.04 0.17
C THR A 433 -16.99 32.54 0.16
N ASP A 434 -17.78 33.00 1.15
CA ASP A 434 -18.17 34.42 1.27
C ASP A 434 -16.96 35.31 1.58
N LEU A 435 -15.95 34.77 2.27
CA LEU A 435 -14.68 35.42 2.52
C LEU A 435 -13.70 35.36 1.32
N GLY A 436 -14.07 34.66 0.22
CA GLY A 436 -13.18 34.45 -0.93
C GLY A 436 -11.96 33.61 -0.62
N ARG A 437 -12.01 32.75 0.41
CA ARG A 437 -10.90 31.92 0.87
C ARG A 437 -11.06 30.45 0.45
N PRO A 438 -9.98 29.77 0.02
CA PRO A 438 -10.05 28.34 -0.25
C PRO A 438 -10.28 27.55 1.03
N PHE A 439 -11.09 26.50 0.93
CA PHE A 439 -11.34 25.56 2.03
C PHE A 439 -10.64 24.21 1.74
N PRO A 440 -9.93 23.61 2.71
CA PRO A 440 -9.23 22.34 2.51
C PRO A 440 -10.15 21.21 2.03
N MET A 441 -9.61 20.36 1.17
CA MET A 441 -10.29 19.15 0.72
C MET A 441 -10.05 18.03 1.72
N LEU A 442 -11.12 17.40 2.19
CA LEU A 442 -11.05 16.19 2.99
C LEU A 442 -10.70 15.01 2.07
N THR A 443 -9.59 14.32 2.36
CA THR A 443 -9.09 13.18 1.56
C THR A 443 -9.29 11.84 2.26
N ASN A 444 -9.36 11.82 3.61
CA ASN A 444 -9.67 10.61 4.37
C ASN A 444 -10.33 10.98 5.69
N TYR A 445 -11.20 10.09 6.21
CA TYR A 445 -11.90 10.25 7.46
C TYR A 445 -11.97 8.90 8.17
N SER A 446 -11.33 8.78 9.33
CA SER A 446 -11.35 7.56 10.13
C SER A 446 -11.81 7.82 11.54
N VAL A 447 -12.60 6.90 12.05
CA VAL A 447 -13.12 6.91 13.43
C VAL A 447 -12.71 5.63 14.10
N SER A 448 -12.17 5.73 15.29
CA SER A 448 -11.79 4.56 16.10
C SER A 448 -12.13 4.78 17.57
N ILE A 449 -12.42 3.70 18.25
CA ILE A 449 -12.49 3.66 19.71
C ILE A 449 -11.15 3.12 20.18
N PRO A 450 -10.36 3.87 20.97
CA PRO A 450 -9.10 3.38 21.52
C PRO A 450 -9.30 2.06 22.30
N PRO A 451 -8.38 1.09 22.20
CA PRO A 451 -8.51 -0.20 22.88
C PRO A 451 -8.71 -0.05 24.40
N GLY A 452 -9.65 -0.82 24.95
CA GLY A 452 -10.02 -0.80 26.38
C GLY A 452 -11.27 0.03 26.68
N GLY A 453 -11.99 0.46 25.62
CA GLY A 453 -13.22 1.25 25.75
C GLY A 453 -14.36 0.52 26.47
N ARG A 454 -15.08 1.27 27.32
CA ARG A 454 -16.40 0.98 27.83
C ARG A 454 -17.43 1.71 26.98
N THR A 455 -18.71 1.65 27.31
CA THR A 455 -19.78 2.40 26.62
C THR A 455 -19.65 3.93 26.76
N ASP A 456 -18.82 4.39 27.65
CA ASP A 456 -18.41 5.79 27.91
C ASP A 456 -17.02 6.11 27.32
N ALA A 457 -16.53 5.27 26.39
CA ALA A 457 -15.21 5.45 25.77
C ALA A 457 -15.17 6.68 24.88
N PHE A 458 -14.04 7.38 24.91
CA PHE A 458 -13.75 8.43 23.96
C PHE A 458 -13.64 7.86 22.54
N VAL A 459 -14.19 8.60 21.60
CA VAL A 459 -14.07 8.34 20.17
C VAL A 459 -12.96 9.22 19.60
N GLN A 460 -12.04 8.61 18.88
CA GLN A 460 -11.00 9.33 18.15
C GLN A 460 -11.41 9.48 16.70
N THR A 461 -11.40 10.71 16.19
CA THR A 461 -11.57 11.00 14.77
C THR A 461 -10.26 11.56 14.19
N ILE A 462 -9.76 10.95 13.13
CA ILE A 462 -8.61 11.43 12.36
C ILE A 462 -9.10 11.83 10.98
N ILE A 463 -8.80 13.06 10.56
CA ILE A 463 -9.18 13.59 9.25
C ILE A 463 -7.91 13.98 8.49
N SER A 464 -7.80 13.47 7.27
CA SER A 464 -6.74 13.87 6.34
C SER A 464 -7.26 14.96 5.42
N TRP A 465 -6.45 15.98 5.22
CA TRP A 465 -6.77 17.18 4.46
C TRP A 465 -5.74 17.41 3.37
N ASN A 466 -6.18 17.94 2.24
CA ASN A 466 -5.30 18.54 1.23
C ASN A 466 -5.58 20.04 1.13
N TYR A 467 -4.56 20.86 1.30
CA TYR A 467 -4.64 22.31 1.16
C TYR A 467 -3.45 22.82 0.35
N ALA A 468 -3.73 23.50 -0.76
CA ALA A 468 -2.72 24.00 -1.69
C ALA A 468 -1.69 22.93 -2.15
N GLY A 469 -2.12 21.69 -2.30
CA GLY A 469 -1.28 20.56 -2.71
C GLY A 469 -0.47 19.89 -1.59
N VAL A 470 -0.64 20.36 -0.34
CA VAL A 470 0.02 19.75 0.84
C VAL A 470 -0.98 18.91 1.62
N ASP A 471 -0.63 17.66 1.86
CA ASP A 471 -1.40 16.74 2.68
C ASP A 471 -0.98 16.82 4.15
N PHE A 472 -1.96 16.87 5.03
CA PHE A 472 -1.75 16.81 6.47
C PHE A 472 -2.95 16.17 7.18
N LYS A 473 -2.77 15.79 8.45
CA LYS A 473 -3.83 15.18 9.27
C LYS A 473 -4.08 16.01 10.51
N THR A 474 -5.34 16.01 10.95
CA THR A 474 -5.75 16.54 12.27
C THR A 474 -6.57 15.51 13.00
N ARG A 475 -6.59 15.62 14.32
CA ARG A 475 -7.26 14.68 15.18
C ARG A 475 -8.07 15.38 16.27
N GLY A 476 -9.24 14.80 16.54
CA GLY A 476 -10.04 15.16 17.70
C GLY A 476 -10.38 13.95 18.54
N LEU A 477 -10.57 14.16 19.82
CA LEU A 477 -10.98 13.16 20.80
C LEU A 477 -12.18 13.69 21.58
N ASP A 478 -13.27 12.95 21.63
CA ASP A 478 -14.46 13.27 22.42
C ASP A 478 -15.28 12.00 22.67
N ALA A 479 -16.20 12.05 23.63
CA ALA A 479 -17.20 11.00 23.83
C ALA A 479 -18.21 10.92 22.67
N ASP A 480 -18.48 12.04 21.99
CA ASP A 480 -19.30 12.12 20.79
C ASP A 480 -18.43 12.16 19.53
N GLN A 481 -18.78 11.32 18.54
CA GLN A 481 -18.07 11.22 17.29
C GLN A 481 -18.04 12.53 16.49
N THR A 482 -19.15 13.26 16.50
CA THR A 482 -19.28 14.52 15.75
C THR A 482 -18.47 15.62 16.42
N GLU A 483 -18.47 15.66 17.75
CA GLU A 483 -17.63 16.56 18.55
C GLU A 483 -16.14 16.30 18.30
N ALA A 484 -15.73 15.03 18.27
CA ALA A 484 -14.35 14.67 17.95
C ALA A 484 -13.96 15.16 16.55
N ALA A 485 -14.85 15.05 15.54
CA ALA A 485 -14.62 15.55 14.20
C ALA A 485 -14.55 17.08 14.14
N ILE A 486 -15.41 17.78 14.89
CA ILE A 486 -15.41 19.25 15.01
C ILE A 486 -14.09 19.74 15.62
N LYS A 487 -13.59 19.07 16.68
CA LYS A 487 -12.28 19.37 17.28
C LYS A 487 -11.13 19.19 16.30
N ALA A 488 -11.16 18.10 15.50
CA ALA A 488 -10.18 17.89 14.44
C ALA A 488 -10.23 19.01 13.38
N THR A 489 -11.45 19.43 13.00
CA THR A 489 -11.66 20.50 12.02
C THR A 489 -11.18 21.86 12.54
N LEU A 490 -11.43 22.18 13.80
CA LEU A 490 -10.94 23.43 14.40
C LEU A 490 -9.40 23.53 14.37
N LYS A 491 -8.71 22.41 14.64
CA LYS A 491 -7.25 22.36 14.50
C LYS A 491 -6.81 22.61 13.07
N MET A 492 -7.50 22.02 12.09
CA MET A 492 -7.25 22.26 10.67
C MET A 492 -7.40 23.74 10.32
N LEU A 493 -8.51 24.37 10.74
CA LEU A 493 -8.79 25.77 10.46
C LEU A 493 -7.70 26.70 11.03
N ASN A 494 -7.29 26.49 12.28
CA ASN A 494 -6.21 27.28 12.88
C ASN A 494 -4.84 27.04 12.22
N LYS A 495 -4.61 25.83 11.65
CA LYS A 495 -3.37 25.54 10.92
C LYS A 495 -3.29 26.28 9.58
N ILE A 496 -4.38 26.40 8.85
CA ILE A 496 -4.37 27.09 7.53
C ILE A 496 -4.40 28.61 7.63
N GLU A 497 -4.74 29.18 8.77
CA GLU A 497 -4.77 30.62 9.02
C GLU A 497 -3.48 31.14 9.69
N GLN A 498 -2.50 30.27 9.97
CA GLN A 498 -1.16 30.65 10.42
C GLN A 498 -0.38 31.28 9.28
#